data_0345497980ee388a796639e0c6c676ae
#
_entry.id   0345497980ee388a796639e0c6c676ae
#
_cell.length_a   1.000
_cell.length_b   1.000
_cell.length_c   1.000
_cell.angle_alpha   90.00
_cell.angle_beta   90.00
_cell.angle_gamma   90.00
#
_symmetry.space_group_name_H-M   'P 1'
#
loop_
_entity.id
_entity.type
_entity.pdbx_description
1 polymer ?
#
loop_
_entity_poly.entity_id
_entity_poly.type
_entity_poly.pdbx_seq_one_letter_code
_entity_poly.pdbx_strand_id
1 'polypeptide(L)'
;VSSKDAARPGTATHAARRWQGSSLLEALVALVVLAIATLGTMAGFAVALRSSHSALLRIRAVDLAAELAEQWRAAAPGGTADLPAWQQAVALQLPHSDPPQLDCQAGSPTACRITLHWADRAGTVRSSQQALIELAAPESP
;
A
#
# COMPACT_ATOMS: atom_id res chain seq x y z
N VAL A 1 -14.15 -90.09 16.43
CA VAL A 1 -15.29 -89.22 16.20
C VAL A 1 -14.79 -87.94 15.55
N SER A 2 -15.13 -87.85 14.26
CA SER A 2 -14.71 -86.83 13.37
C SER A 2 -15.74 -85.69 13.40
N SER A 3 -15.33 -84.46 13.50
CA SER A 3 -16.22 -83.30 13.19
C SER A 3 -15.50 -82.37 12.26
N LYS A 4 -16.00 -82.38 11.07
CA LYS A 4 -15.65 -81.47 9.98
C LYS A 4 -16.42 -80.15 10.15
N ASP A 5 -15.71 -79.08 10.48
CA ASP A 5 -16.32 -77.76 10.37
C ASP A 5 -16.02 -77.15 8.99
N ALA A 6 -17.06 -76.97 8.23
CA ALA A 6 -17.05 -76.36 6.92
C ALA A 6 -16.94 -74.81 7.04
N ALA A 7 -15.86 -74.29 6.56
CA ALA A 7 -15.72 -72.83 6.41
C ALA A 7 -16.65 -72.32 5.30
N ARG A 8 -17.57 -71.42 5.65
CA ARG A 8 -18.38 -70.61 4.70
C ARG A 8 -17.49 -69.51 4.08
N PRO A 9 -17.47 -69.36 2.76
CA PRO A 9 -16.86 -68.20 2.16
C PRO A 9 -17.82 -66.99 2.30
N GLY A 10 -17.44 -66.08 3.18
CA GLY A 10 -18.16 -64.84 3.40
C GLY A 10 -18.08 -63.88 2.21
N THR A 11 -19.21 -63.47 1.79
CA THR A 11 -19.53 -62.42 0.79
C THR A 11 -18.85 -61.07 1.12
N ALA A 12 -17.79 -60.74 0.40
CA ALA A 12 -17.15 -59.43 0.47
C ALA A 12 -16.88 -58.85 -0.93
N THR A 13 -17.93 -58.59 -1.69
CA THR A 13 -17.75 -57.96 -3.05
C THR A 13 -18.85 -57.00 -3.45
N HIS A 14 -19.39 -56.19 -2.57
CA HIS A 14 -20.37 -55.18 -2.99
C HIS A 14 -20.11 -53.74 -2.51
N ALA A 15 -18.98 -53.44 -1.90
CA ALA A 15 -18.70 -52.09 -1.42
C ALA A 15 -17.89 -51.19 -2.40
N ALA A 16 -17.28 -51.75 -3.47
CA ALA A 16 -16.32 -51.01 -4.29
C ALA A 16 -16.96 -50.24 -5.50
N ARG A 17 -18.25 -50.37 -5.75
CA ARG A 17 -18.84 -49.87 -7.00
C ARG A 17 -19.60 -48.53 -6.90
N ARG A 18 -19.69 -47.92 -5.74
CA ARG A 18 -20.46 -46.68 -5.53
C ARG A 18 -19.63 -45.39 -5.58
N TRP A 19 -18.32 -45.45 -5.75
CA TRP A 19 -17.45 -44.30 -5.64
C TRP A 19 -17.02 -43.65 -6.94
N GLN A 20 -17.31 -44.22 -8.10
CA GLN A 20 -16.81 -43.72 -9.38
C GLN A 20 -17.55 -42.49 -9.94
N GLY A 21 -18.80 -42.25 -9.53
CA GLY A 21 -19.55 -41.06 -9.96
C GLY A 21 -19.35 -39.84 -9.03
N SER A 22 -19.05 -40.11 -7.75
CA SER A 22 -18.82 -39.09 -6.75
C SER A 22 -17.47 -38.37 -6.94
N SER A 23 -16.43 -39.09 -7.35
CA SER A 23 -15.08 -38.51 -7.49
C SER A 23 -14.97 -37.49 -8.62
N LEU A 24 -15.75 -37.64 -9.69
CA LEU A 24 -15.71 -36.72 -10.81
C LEU A 24 -16.41 -35.40 -10.47
N LEU A 25 -17.53 -35.46 -9.74
CA LEU A 25 -18.23 -34.27 -9.25
C LEU A 25 -17.41 -33.55 -8.18
N GLU A 26 -16.78 -34.30 -7.29
CA GLU A 26 -15.88 -33.74 -6.27
C GLU A 26 -14.66 -33.06 -6.88
N ALA A 27 -14.02 -33.67 -7.90
CA ALA A 27 -12.93 -33.05 -8.62
C ALA A 27 -13.38 -31.75 -9.33
N LEU A 28 -14.58 -31.74 -9.90
CA LEU A 28 -15.12 -30.57 -10.59
C LEU A 28 -15.40 -29.43 -9.60
N VAL A 29 -16.00 -29.73 -8.45
CA VAL A 29 -16.22 -28.77 -7.37
C VAL A 29 -14.91 -28.24 -6.83
N ALA A 30 -13.92 -29.11 -6.61
CA ALA A 30 -12.59 -28.70 -6.15
C ALA A 30 -11.91 -27.74 -7.13
N LEU A 31 -12.00 -28.00 -8.43
CA LEU A 31 -11.46 -27.11 -9.48
C LEU A 31 -12.16 -25.75 -9.51
N VAL A 32 -13.48 -25.71 -9.34
CA VAL A 32 -14.24 -24.45 -9.28
C VAL A 32 -13.84 -23.63 -8.05
N VAL A 33 -13.75 -24.27 -6.88
CA VAL A 33 -13.31 -23.61 -5.65
C VAL A 33 -11.88 -23.07 -5.79
N LEU A 34 -10.98 -23.86 -6.37
CA LEU A 34 -9.61 -23.45 -6.64
C LEU A 34 -9.55 -22.23 -7.60
N ALA A 35 -10.37 -22.26 -8.65
CA ALA A 35 -10.45 -21.15 -9.62
C ALA A 35 -10.92 -19.85 -8.94
N ILE A 36 -11.96 -19.92 -8.11
CA ILE A 36 -12.47 -18.76 -7.37
C ILE A 36 -11.41 -18.26 -6.37
N ALA A 37 -10.74 -19.15 -5.66
CA ALA A 37 -9.69 -18.80 -4.71
C ALA A 37 -8.51 -18.09 -5.39
N THR A 38 -8.06 -18.58 -6.54
CA THR A 38 -6.97 -17.95 -7.29
C THR A 38 -7.34 -16.58 -7.83
N LEU A 39 -8.55 -16.39 -8.35
CA LEU A 39 -9.05 -15.09 -8.79
C LEU A 39 -9.16 -14.10 -7.63
N GLY A 40 -9.63 -14.55 -6.47
CA GLY A 40 -9.73 -13.74 -5.25
C GLY A 40 -8.36 -13.26 -4.76
N THR A 41 -7.37 -14.15 -4.75
CA THR A 41 -6.00 -13.78 -4.33
C THR A 41 -5.36 -12.78 -5.31
N MET A 42 -5.53 -12.92 -6.61
CA MET A 42 -5.04 -11.96 -7.60
C MET A 42 -5.66 -10.57 -7.43
N ALA A 43 -6.96 -10.49 -7.17
CA ALA A 43 -7.64 -9.22 -6.91
C ALA A 43 -7.10 -8.55 -5.64
N GLY A 44 -6.92 -9.31 -4.56
CA GLY A 44 -6.32 -8.84 -3.31
C GLY A 44 -4.89 -8.32 -3.49
N PHE A 45 -4.08 -8.99 -4.30
CA PHE A 45 -2.71 -8.58 -4.60
C PHE A 45 -2.67 -7.23 -5.34
N ALA A 46 -3.57 -7.03 -6.31
CA ALA A 46 -3.66 -5.76 -7.05
C ALA A 46 -4.02 -4.58 -6.13
N VAL A 47 -4.93 -4.78 -5.18
CA VAL A 47 -5.29 -3.76 -4.18
C VAL A 47 -4.11 -3.47 -3.24
N ALA A 48 -3.42 -4.51 -2.76
CA ALA A 48 -2.27 -4.36 -1.88
C ALA A 48 -1.12 -3.58 -2.54
N LEU A 49 -0.82 -3.86 -3.81
CA LEU A 49 0.20 -3.12 -4.56
C LEU A 49 -0.15 -1.64 -4.75
N ARG A 50 -1.42 -1.31 -5.00
CA ARG A 50 -1.86 0.08 -5.10
C ARG A 50 -1.73 0.80 -3.75
N SER A 51 -2.12 0.14 -2.68
CA SER A 51 -2.01 0.68 -1.32
C SER A 51 -0.56 0.94 -0.94
N SER A 52 0.35 -0.01 -1.21
CA SER A 52 1.78 0.16 -0.91
C SER A 52 2.40 1.29 -1.71
N HIS A 53 2.02 1.45 -2.99
CA HIS A 53 2.52 2.55 -3.81
C HIS A 53 2.06 3.91 -3.28
N SER A 54 0.79 4.04 -2.88
CA SER A 54 0.28 5.28 -2.30
C SER A 54 0.96 5.62 -0.96
N ALA A 55 1.28 4.61 -0.15
CA ALA A 55 2.02 4.79 1.10
C ALA A 55 3.44 5.30 0.86
N LEU A 56 4.15 4.77 -0.15
CA LEU A 56 5.48 5.23 -0.54
C LEU A 56 5.48 6.70 -0.98
N LEU A 57 4.49 7.13 -1.76
CA LEU A 57 4.38 8.53 -2.17
C LEU A 57 4.15 9.46 -0.97
N ARG A 58 3.36 9.03 0.02
CA ARG A 58 3.18 9.80 1.26
C ARG A 58 4.48 9.94 2.06
N ILE A 59 5.25 8.87 2.18
CA ILE A 59 6.55 8.90 2.87
C ILE A 59 7.46 9.90 2.15
N ARG A 60 7.57 9.84 0.82
CA ARG A 60 8.38 10.79 0.04
C ARG A 60 7.93 12.23 0.22
N ALA A 61 6.62 12.48 0.26
CA ALA A 61 6.10 13.84 0.50
C ALA A 61 6.48 14.36 1.89
N VAL A 62 6.46 13.50 2.91
CA VAL A 62 6.92 13.85 4.27
C VAL A 62 8.42 14.12 4.29
N ASP A 63 9.22 13.29 3.63
CA ASP A 63 10.67 13.45 3.54
C ASP A 63 11.03 14.78 2.85
N LEU A 64 10.37 15.11 1.73
CA LEU A 64 10.57 16.38 1.04
C LEU A 64 10.20 17.59 1.90
N ALA A 65 9.12 17.49 2.67
CA ALA A 65 8.74 18.56 3.60
C ALA A 65 9.76 18.70 4.75
N ALA A 66 10.26 17.58 5.26
CA ALA A 66 11.29 17.58 6.29
C ALA A 66 12.63 18.16 5.78
N GLU A 67 13.01 17.82 4.55
CA GLU A 67 14.20 18.36 3.91
C GLU A 67 14.13 19.89 3.79
N LEU A 68 13.01 20.44 3.36
CA LEU A 68 12.83 21.89 3.31
C LEU A 68 12.90 22.53 4.70
N ALA A 69 12.33 21.85 5.71
CA ALA A 69 12.39 22.32 7.09
C ALA A 69 13.84 22.38 7.61
N GLU A 70 14.65 21.37 7.30
CA GLU A 70 16.06 21.36 7.67
C GLU A 70 16.87 22.41 6.91
N GLN A 71 16.62 22.59 5.61
CA GLN A 71 17.26 23.65 4.84
C GLN A 71 16.96 25.04 5.44
N TRP A 72 15.75 25.27 5.88
CA TRP A 72 15.40 26.54 6.54
C TRP A 72 16.03 26.70 7.91
N ARG A 73 16.12 25.64 8.71
CA ARG A 73 16.82 25.70 10.01
C ARG A 73 18.32 25.91 9.84
N ALA A 74 18.90 25.34 8.78
CA ALA A 74 20.32 25.51 8.48
C ALA A 74 20.64 26.87 7.86
N ALA A 75 19.69 27.52 7.22
CA ALA A 75 19.85 28.88 6.74
C ALA A 75 19.96 29.81 7.94
N ALA A 76 21.05 30.58 8.00
CA ALA A 76 21.28 31.60 9.05
C ALA A 76 20.10 32.59 9.09
N PRO A 77 19.87 33.31 10.19
CA PRO A 77 18.81 34.31 10.27
C PRO A 77 18.88 35.28 9.09
N GLY A 78 17.84 35.24 8.20
CA GLY A 78 17.80 35.99 6.96
C GLY A 78 18.25 35.21 5.72
N GLY A 79 18.74 33.96 5.85
CA GLY A 79 18.99 33.05 4.74
C GLY A 79 17.70 32.51 4.14
N THR A 80 17.67 32.34 2.83
CA THR A 80 16.54 31.72 2.11
C THR A 80 16.93 30.29 1.73
N ALA A 81 16.01 29.32 2.00
CA ALA A 81 16.13 28.00 1.43
C ALA A 81 16.08 28.09 -0.11
N ASP A 82 16.77 27.20 -0.81
CA ASP A 82 16.71 27.12 -2.27
C ASP A 82 15.36 26.52 -2.71
N LEU A 83 14.33 27.35 -2.62
CA LEU A 83 12.96 26.99 -3.02
C LEU A 83 12.85 26.50 -4.47
N PRO A 84 13.50 27.11 -5.48
CA PRO A 84 13.47 26.62 -6.84
C PRO A 84 14.00 25.20 -6.99
N ALA A 85 15.16 24.89 -6.40
CA ALA A 85 15.73 23.54 -6.45
C ALA A 85 14.84 22.52 -5.72
N TRP A 86 14.29 22.88 -4.58
CA TRP A 86 13.36 22.03 -3.84
C TRP A 86 12.05 21.80 -4.63
N GLN A 87 11.47 22.81 -5.24
CA GLN A 87 10.27 22.66 -6.10
C GLN A 87 10.52 21.71 -7.27
N GLN A 88 11.71 21.77 -7.86
CA GLN A 88 12.12 20.83 -8.91
C GLN A 88 12.23 19.40 -8.37
N ALA A 89 12.79 19.22 -7.17
CA ALA A 89 12.85 17.90 -6.52
C ALA A 89 11.44 17.33 -6.26
N VAL A 90 10.50 18.17 -5.82
CA VAL A 90 9.08 17.77 -5.65
C VAL A 90 8.49 17.30 -6.98
N ALA A 91 8.67 18.06 -8.06
CA ALA A 91 8.15 17.72 -9.37
C ALA A 91 8.73 16.41 -9.94
N LEU A 92 9.99 16.11 -9.63
CA LEU A 92 10.66 14.88 -10.06
C LEU A 92 10.25 13.65 -9.24
N GLN A 93 9.95 13.82 -7.96
CA GLN A 93 9.71 12.70 -7.03
C GLN A 93 8.22 12.36 -6.85
N LEU A 94 7.34 13.35 -7.00
CA LEU A 94 5.90 13.18 -6.89
C LEU A 94 5.23 13.24 -8.28
N PRO A 95 4.55 12.17 -8.72
CA PRO A 95 3.92 12.15 -10.03
C PRO A 95 2.73 13.13 -10.08
N HIS A 96 2.60 13.86 -11.17
CA HIS A 96 1.51 14.82 -11.41
C HIS A 96 1.32 15.76 -10.21
N SER A 97 2.43 16.24 -9.63
CA SER A 97 2.38 17.20 -8.54
C SER A 97 2.02 18.60 -9.07
N ASP A 98 1.12 19.25 -8.34
CA ASP A 98 0.91 20.68 -8.51
C ASP A 98 2.09 21.45 -7.86
N PRO A 99 2.35 22.72 -8.26
CA PRO A 99 3.34 23.54 -7.57
C PRO A 99 3.06 23.58 -6.06
N PRO A 100 4.07 23.31 -5.22
CA PRO A 100 3.87 23.31 -3.79
C PRO A 100 3.46 24.70 -3.29
N GLN A 101 2.47 24.69 -2.39
CA GLN A 101 1.96 25.92 -1.79
C GLN A 101 2.63 26.14 -0.44
N LEU A 102 3.13 27.34 -0.25
CA LEU A 102 3.76 27.79 0.97
C LEU A 102 2.97 28.95 1.53
N ASP A 103 2.38 28.76 2.69
CA ASP A 103 1.59 29.78 3.39
C ASP A 103 2.23 30.08 4.75
N CYS A 104 2.85 31.26 4.85
CA CYS A 104 3.48 31.70 6.08
C CYS A 104 2.61 32.76 6.77
N GLN A 105 2.32 32.58 8.05
CA GLN A 105 1.51 33.54 8.80
C GLN A 105 2.22 34.88 8.97
N ALA A 106 1.59 35.93 8.48
CA ALA A 106 2.08 37.29 8.68
C ALA A 106 1.99 37.66 10.17
N GLY A 107 3.12 38.02 10.79
CA GLY A 107 3.19 38.45 12.20
C GLY A 107 3.81 37.45 13.17
N SER A 108 3.99 36.19 12.75
CA SER A 108 4.81 35.24 13.49
C SER A 108 5.81 34.64 12.46
N PRO A 109 7.09 35.05 12.46
CA PRO A 109 8.03 34.58 11.44
C PRO A 109 8.35 33.09 11.57
N THR A 110 7.62 32.37 12.40
CA THR A 110 8.00 31.06 12.89
C THR A 110 7.14 29.92 12.41
N ALA A 111 6.00 30.17 11.76
CA ALA A 111 5.13 29.07 11.30
C ALA A 111 4.77 29.21 9.82
N CYS A 112 5.28 28.33 9.01
CA CYS A 112 4.91 28.19 7.61
C CYS A 112 4.23 26.84 7.38
N ARG A 113 3.13 26.86 6.63
CA ARG A 113 2.42 25.66 6.20
C ARG A 113 2.84 25.33 4.78
N ILE A 114 3.32 24.12 4.59
CA ILE A 114 3.59 23.57 3.28
C ILE A 114 2.44 22.66 2.90
N THR A 115 1.90 22.83 1.71
CA THR A 115 0.91 21.91 1.16
C THR A 115 1.42 21.35 -0.15
N LEU A 116 1.54 20.02 -0.20
CA LEU A 116 1.94 19.25 -1.36
C LEU A 116 0.71 18.53 -1.90
N HIS A 117 0.47 18.67 -3.21
CA HIS A 117 -0.58 17.95 -3.92
C HIS A 117 0.05 17.08 -5.00
N TRP A 118 -0.40 15.83 -5.10
CA TRP A 118 0.01 14.90 -6.15
C TRP A 118 -1.14 13.99 -6.53
N ALA A 119 -1.05 13.39 -7.71
CA ALA A 119 -2.00 12.38 -8.16
C ALA A 119 -1.30 11.03 -8.32
N ASP A 120 -2.09 9.95 -8.38
CA ASP A 120 -1.59 8.65 -8.79
C ASP A 120 -1.15 8.68 -10.28
N ARG A 121 -0.46 7.61 -10.74
CA ARG A 121 -0.01 7.52 -12.13
C ARG A 121 -1.13 7.65 -13.17
N ALA A 122 -2.37 7.31 -12.80
CA ALA A 122 -3.53 7.41 -13.66
C ALA A 122 -4.19 8.79 -13.58
N GLY A 123 -3.75 9.68 -12.67
CA GLY A 123 -4.36 10.98 -12.44
C GLY A 123 -5.75 10.91 -11.79
N THR A 124 -6.17 9.72 -11.37
CA THR A 124 -7.54 9.46 -10.89
C THR A 124 -7.72 9.75 -9.41
N VAL A 125 -6.67 9.58 -8.61
CA VAL A 125 -6.71 9.82 -7.16
C VAL A 125 -5.77 10.95 -6.82
N ARG A 126 -6.32 12.08 -6.37
CA ARG A 126 -5.53 13.19 -5.82
C ARG A 126 -5.27 12.96 -4.34
N SER A 127 -4.05 13.13 -3.94
CA SER A 127 -3.62 13.07 -2.54
C SER A 127 -2.99 14.41 -2.16
N SER A 128 -3.12 14.78 -0.90
CA SER A 128 -2.47 15.97 -0.36
C SER A 128 -1.79 15.65 0.96
N GLN A 129 -0.67 16.29 1.21
CA GLN A 129 0.03 16.27 2.48
C GLN A 129 0.25 17.70 2.92
N GLN A 130 -0.06 17.97 4.18
CA GLN A 130 0.24 19.24 4.81
C GLN A 130 1.29 19.02 5.89
N ALA A 131 2.30 19.85 5.90
CA ALA A 131 3.28 19.91 6.96
C ALA A 131 3.33 21.33 7.52
N LEU A 132 3.30 21.45 8.83
CA LEU A 132 3.53 22.70 9.53
C LEU A 132 5.00 22.74 9.95
N ILE A 133 5.72 23.75 9.49
CA ILE A 133 7.09 23.99 9.86
C ILE A 133 7.12 25.17 10.83
N GLU A 134 7.51 24.89 12.06
CA GLU A 134 7.82 25.94 13.02
C GLU A 134 9.29 26.34 12.85
N LEU A 135 9.50 27.59 12.48
CA LEU A 135 10.83 28.21 12.46
C LEU A 135 11.05 28.82 13.85
N ALA A 136 12.07 28.35 14.56
CA ALA A 136 12.42 28.96 15.83
C ALA A 136 12.72 30.46 15.61
N ALA A 137 12.07 31.31 16.38
CA ALA A 137 12.42 32.72 16.40
C ALA A 137 13.89 32.83 16.80
N PRO A 138 14.70 33.73 16.16
CA PRO A 138 16.02 33.99 16.67
C PRO A 138 15.89 34.49 18.11
N GLU A 139 16.50 33.77 19.05
CA GLU A 139 16.61 34.27 20.44
C GLU A 139 17.22 35.64 20.36
N SER A 140 16.49 36.67 20.77
CA SER A 140 17.01 38.01 20.90
C SER A 140 18.08 38.01 22.00
N PRO A 141 19.31 38.52 21.74
CA PRO A 141 20.38 38.58 22.72
C PRO A 141 19.99 39.51 23.90
#